data_d5de4753b6302a68339c30b548442387
#
_entry.id   d5de4753b6302a68339c30b548442387
#
_cell.length_a   1.000
_cell.length_b   1.000
_cell.length_c   1.000
_cell.angle_alpha   90.00
_cell.angle_beta   90.00
_cell.angle_gamma   90.00
#
_symmetry.space_group_name_H-M   'P 1'
#
loop_
_entity.id
_entity.type
_entity.pdbx_description
1 polymer ?
#
loop_
_entity_poly.entity_id
_entity_poly.type
_entity_poly.pdbx_seq_one_letter_code
_entity_poly.pdbx_strand_id
1 'polypeptide(L)'
;MRKIFVAIMAIAAIVFTSCGGADRAHQLKVLNWADYMDEGVKEGFEQWYFEQTGEKVQVVYETFDINETALTKIEVGREDYDVFCPSEYIIERMLKKGLILPIQKDLIPDSIYYFDNISPFVTAKFQQMAPTHDVQVSDYTVGYMWGTTGFIFNPQHVNAEDLQSWSAILDPKFENRILMKDAFRDVYSVLVLYAYADQIEQGLENRDELVRNITPERVAAVKEILLQAKKQICGWEVDFGKEEMTKGKAWLNLSWSGDAQFAIDEAAEMNVVLDYIVPQEGSNVWFDGWVIPKYAKNVKAATYFIDYLCRADNALANMDEIGYVSCVGGENAAEEMLAGQNNAEEWPETVDASYFFGEDPIEVDGQWLNPHALHLNPVYYADKSTIDRCALMHDAGDAQEMLLEMWNEIKLAR
;
A
#
# COMPACT_ATOMS: atom_id res chain seq x y z
N MET A 1 80.24 -12.86 26.93
CA MET A 1 80.07 -13.12 25.49
C MET A 1 78.69 -13.68 25.30
N ARG A 2 77.74 -12.81 25.02
CA ARG A 2 76.33 -13.19 24.77
C ARG A 2 76.01 -12.93 23.30
N LYS A 3 75.75 -13.99 22.58
CA LYS A 3 75.26 -13.93 21.18
C LYS A 3 73.80 -13.59 21.17
N ILE A 4 73.41 -12.43 20.60
CA ILE A 4 72.04 -12.01 20.37
C ILE A 4 71.65 -12.57 19.00
N PHE A 5 70.68 -13.47 19.01
CA PHE A 5 70.01 -13.95 17.79
C PHE A 5 68.88 -12.89 17.46
N VAL A 6 69.00 -12.26 16.34
CA VAL A 6 67.95 -11.42 15.77
C VAL A 6 67.12 -12.35 14.89
N ALA A 7 65.89 -12.64 15.34
CA ALA A 7 64.91 -13.34 14.53
C ALA A 7 64.14 -12.28 13.69
N ILE A 8 64.36 -12.30 12.40
CA ILE A 8 63.59 -11.52 11.44
C ILE A 8 62.27 -12.25 11.24
N MET A 9 61.18 -11.72 11.82
CA MET A 9 59.83 -12.18 11.58
C MET A 9 59.32 -11.49 10.30
N ALA A 10 59.32 -12.23 9.19
CA ALA A 10 58.66 -11.78 7.96
C ALA A 10 57.14 -11.84 8.17
N ILE A 11 56.51 -10.70 8.44
CA ILE A 11 55.08 -10.58 8.44
C ILE A 11 54.64 -10.54 6.97
N ALA A 12 54.14 -11.67 6.46
CA ALA A 12 53.42 -11.73 5.23
C ALA A 12 52.09 -10.98 5.45
N ALA A 13 52.02 -9.73 5.03
CA ALA A 13 50.77 -9.00 4.92
C ALA A 13 49.93 -9.68 3.81
N ILE A 14 49.00 -10.53 4.22
CA ILE A 14 47.93 -11.00 3.35
C ILE A 14 47.02 -9.77 3.19
N VAL A 15 47.26 -9.05 2.11
CA VAL A 15 46.30 -8.02 1.62
C VAL A 15 45.11 -8.82 1.12
N PHE A 16 44.09 -8.94 1.97
CA PHE A 16 42.77 -9.27 1.49
C PHE A 16 42.29 -8.07 0.67
N THR A 17 42.59 -8.11 -0.62
CA THR A 17 41.84 -7.33 -1.58
C THR A 17 40.44 -7.94 -1.66
N SER A 18 39.55 -7.57 -0.72
CA SER A 18 38.14 -7.73 -0.88
C SER A 18 37.66 -6.65 -1.87
N CYS A 19 38.04 -6.81 -3.12
CA CYS A 19 37.37 -6.18 -4.27
C CYS A 19 36.51 -7.27 -4.91
N GLY A 20 35.60 -7.84 -4.14
CA GLY A 20 34.45 -8.53 -4.65
C GLY A 20 33.28 -7.57 -4.55
N GLY A 21 33.17 -6.63 -5.49
CA GLY A 21 31.86 -6.10 -5.81
C GLY A 21 31.02 -7.32 -6.18
N ALA A 22 30.00 -7.64 -5.38
CA ALA A 22 29.07 -8.70 -5.73
C ALA A 22 28.63 -8.44 -7.17
N ASP A 23 28.71 -9.48 -8.01
CA ASP A 23 28.36 -9.34 -9.42
C ASP A 23 26.90 -8.85 -9.51
N ARG A 24 26.73 -7.61 -9.97
CA ARG A 24 25.43 -6.94 -10.03
C ARG A 24 24.37 -7.75 -10.81
N ALA A 25 24.84 -8.60 -11.73
CA ALA A 25 23.98 -9.50 -12.50
C ALA A 25 23.34 -10.61 -11.64
N HIS A 26 23.93 -10.92 -10.48
CA HIS A 26 23.40 -11.89 -9.53
C HIS A 26 22.75 -11.25 -8.29
N GLN A 27 22.42 -9.96 -8.36
CA GLN A 27 21.69 -9.24 -7.32
C GLN A 27 20.33 -8.79 -7.83
N LEU A 28 19.31 -8.92 -6.99
CA LEU A 28 18.02 -8.30 -7.16
C LEU A 28 17.88 -7.19 -6.11
N LYS A 29 17.96 -5.93 -6.54
CA LYS A 29 17.79 -4.78 -5.65
C LYS A 29 16.32 -4.40 -5.58
N VAL A 30 15.72 -4.59 -4.41
CA VAL A 30 14.31 -4.29 -4.11
C VAL A 30 14.23 -3.04 -3.26
N LEU A 31 13.37 -2.10 -3.63
CA LEU A 31 13.01 -0.93 -2.86
C LEU A 31 11.53 -1.02 -2.49
N ASN A 32 11.22 -1.19 -1.20
CA ASN A 32 9.86 -1.33 -0.68
C ASN A 32 9.64 -0.45 0.55
N TRP A 33 8.41 -0.37 1.01
CA TRP A 33 8.05 0.21 2.30
C TRP A 33 8.72 -0.56 3.45
N ALA A 34 8.92 0.10 4.59
CA ALA A 34 9.36 -0.58 5.81
C ALA A 34 8.26 -1.52 6.31
N ASP A 35 8.65 -2.66 6.89
CA ASP A 35 7.76 -3.68 7.48
C ASP A 35 6.58 -4.09 6.56
N TYR A 36 6.86 -4.30 5.27
CA TYR A 36 5.84 -4.48 4.23
C TYR A 36 6.04 -5.74 3.38
N MET A 37 6.63 -6.77 3.97
CA MET A 37 6.77 -8.09 3.36
C MET A 37 7.18 -9.13 4.41
N ASP A 38 6.54 -10.30 4.40
CA ASP A 38 6.94 -11.45 5.20
C ASP A 38 8.37 -11.89 4.89
N GLU A 39 9.16 -12.15 5.93
CA GLU A 39 10.57 -12.55 5.79
C GLU A 39 10.71 -13.90 5.08
N GLY A 40 9.81 -14.86 5.34
CA GLY A 40 9.82 -16.18 4.70
C GLY A 40 9.53 -16.09 3.21
N VAL A 41 8.63 -15.20 2.80
CA VAL A 41 8.35 -14.92 1.38
C VAL A 41 9.60 -14.34 0.70
N LYS A 42 10.24 -13.37 1.33
CA LYS A 42 11.47 -12.76 0.82
C LYS A 42 12.62 -13.76 0.68
N GLU A 43 12.87 -14.55 1.73
CA GLU A 43 13.93 -15.56 1.75
C GLU A 43 13.63 -16.73 0.79
N GLY A 44 12.36 -17.12 0.67
CA GLY A 44 11.91 -18.20 -0.22
C GLY A 44 12.15 -17.91 -1.70
N PHE A 45 12.16 -16.64 -2.11
CA PHE A 45 12.34 -16.27 -3.51
C PHE A 45 13.69 -16.74 -4.09
N GLU A 46 14.80 -16.59 -3.37
CA GLU A 46 16.13 -16.96 -3.90
C GLU A 46 16.22 -18.43 -4.26
N GLN A 47 15.67 -19.30 -3.40
CA GLN A 47 15.61 -20.74 -3.66
C GLN A 47 14.64 -21.06 -4.80
N TRP A 48 13.43 -20.52 -4.78
CA TRP A 48 12.44 -20.73 -5.81
C TRP A 48 12.96 -20.28 -7.19
N TYR A 49 13.58 -19.09 -7.29
CA TYR A 49 14.19 -18.62 -8.52
C TYR A 49 15.26 -19.57 -9.07
N PHE A 50 16.13 -20.09 -8.18
CA PHE A 50 17.14 -21.08 -8.57
C PHE A 50 16.50 -22.37 -9.07
N GLU A 51 15.45 -22.86 -8.44
CA GLU A 51 14.72 -24.07 -8.86
C GLU A 51 14.06 -23.89 -10.24
N GLN A 52 13.54 -22.71 -10.53
CA GLN A 52 12.89 -22.44 -11.82
C GLN A 52 13.86 -22.15 -12.96
N THR A 53 15.00 -21.52 -12.68
CA THR A 53 15.89 -20.99 -13.72
C THR A 53 17.26 -21.65 -13.77
N GLY A 54 17.71 -22.30 -12.70
CA GLY A 54 19.09 -22.77 -12.50
C GLY A 54 20.08 -21.63 -12.20
N GLU A 55 19.62 -20.38 -12.12
CA GLU A 55 20.45 -19.21 -11.85
C GLU A 55 20.33 -18.80 -10.37
N LYS A 56 21.44 -18.35 -9.77
CA LYS A 56 21.41 -17.82 -8.41
C LYS A 56 21.21 -16.30 -8.44
N VAL A 57 20.39 -15.83 -7.52
CA VAL A 57 20.20 -14.40 -7.27
C VAL A 57 20.29 -14.15 -5.76
N GLN A 58 20.79 -13.00 -5.36
CA GLN A 58 20.76 -12.50 -3.98
C GLN A 58 19.84 -11.30 -3.92
N VAL A 59 18.84 -11.36 -3.05
CA VAL A 59 17.95 -10.24 -2.79
C VAL A 59 18.65 -9.21 -1.90
N VAL A 60 18.77 -7.98 -2.38
CA VAL A 60 19.23 -6.81 -1.63
C VAL A 60 18.02 -5.92 -1.39
N TYR A 61 17.52 -5.92 -0.16
CA TYR A 61 16.29 -5.28 0.20
C TYR A 61 16.57 -3.96 0.92
N GLU A 62 16.05 -2.87 0.39
CA GLU A 62 16.12 -1.53 0.96
C GLU A 62 14.70 -0.99 1.18
N THR A 63 14.52 -0.18 2.23
CA THR A 63 13.22 0.39 2.58
C THR A 63 13.17 1.90 2.41
N PHE A 64 11.94 2.41 2.32
CA PHE A 64 11.65 3.84 2.31
C PHE A 64 10.34 4.11 3.08
N ASP A 65 10.16 5.36 3.52
CA ASP A 65 8.98 5.79 4.29
C ASP A 65 8.15 6.84 3.54
N ILE A 66 8.71 7.45 2.48
CA ILE A 66 8.06 8.55 1.73
C ILE A 66 8.25 8.31 0.24
N ASN A 67 7.14 8.19 -0.47
CA ASN A 67 7.06 7.96 -1.92
C ASN A 67 7.93 8.94 -2.74
N GLU A 68 7.86 10.24 -2.45
CA GLU A 68 8.57 11.28 -3.18
C GLU A 68 10.09 11.19 -3.00
N THR A 69 10.52 10.78 -1.81
CA THR A 69 11.94 10.55 -1.51
C THR A 69 12.46 9.34 -2.29
N ALA A 70 11.69 8.25 -2.30
CA ALA A 70 12.02 7.04 -3.05
C ALA A 70 12.06 7.32 -4.56
N LEU A 71 11.08 8.05 -5.10
CA LEU A 71 11.08 8.46 -6.51
C LEU A 71 12.31 9.29 -6.87
N THR A 72 12.75 10.20 -5.98
CA THR A 72 13.93 11.05 -6.21
C THR A 72 15.20 10.21 -6.37
N LYS A 73 15.36 9.11 -5.63
CA LYS A 73 16.49 8.17 -5.81
C LYS A 73 16.55 7.65 -7.25
N ILE A 74 15.39 7.35 -7.85
CA ILE A 74 15.29 6.81 -9.21
C ILE A 74 15.39 7.92 -10.26
N GLU A 75 14.59 9.00 -10.11
CA GLU A 75 14.47 10.05 -11.12
C GLU A 75 15.75 10.90 -11.24
N VAL A 76 16.28 11.34 -10.11
CA VAL A 76 17.44 12.24 -10.02
C VAL A 76 18.72 11.45 -9.77
N GLY A 77 18.71 10.56 -8.77
CA GLY A 77 19.85 9.73 -8.37
C GLY A 77 20.22 8.69 -9.42
N ARG A 78 19.27 8.27 -10.25
CA ARG A 78 19.44 7.19 -11.26
C ARG A 78 19.94 5.91 -10.62
N GLU A 79 19.51 5.65 -9.36
CA GLU A 79 19.85 4.43 -8.67
C GLU A 79 19.30 3.21 -9.40
N ASP A 80 20.05 2.12 -9.38
CA ASP A 80 19.83 0.94 -10.20
C ASP A 80 18.98 -0.14 -9.48
N TYR A 81 17.90 0.27 -8.79
CA TYR A 81 16.92 -0.68 -8.28
C TYR A 81 16.31 -1.51 -9.41
N ASP A 82 16.09 -2.80 -9.13
CA ASP A 82 15.45 -3.70 -10.09
C ASP A 82 13.94 -3.77 -9.91
N VAL A 83 13.49 -3.63 -8.68
CA VAL A 83 12.06 -3.63 -8.32
C VAL A 83 11.79 -2.49 -7.34
N PHE A 84 10.67 -1.81 -7.51
CA PHE A 84 10.20 -0.74 -6.63
C PHE A 84 8.69 -0.88 -6.43
N CYS A 85 8.22 -0.68 -5.20
CA CYS A 85 6.81 -0.79 -4.83
C CYS A 85 6.26 0.56 -4.31
N PRO A 86 5.97 1.52 -5.18
CA PRO A 86 5.35 2.78 -4.79
C PRO A 86 3.82 2.70 -4.84
N SER A 87 3.17 3.74 -4.32
CA SER A 87 1.73 3.92 -4.48
C SER A 87 1.35 4.35 -5.90
N GLU A 88 0.09 4.14 -6.26
CA GLU A 88 -0.49 4.31 -7.59
C GLU A 88 -0.19 5.67 -8.24
N TYR A 89 -0.28 6.77 -7.50
CA TYR A 89 -0.03 8.11 -8.06
C TYR A 89 1.45 8.35 -8.43
N ILE A 90 2.38 7.63 -7.78
CA ILE A 90 3.80 7.62 -8.17
C ILE A 90 4.00 6.74 -9.41
N ILE A 91 3.32 5.58 -9.48
CA ILE A 91 3.33 4.73 -10.67
C ILE A 91 2.86 5.53 -11.89
N GLU A 92 1.75 6.25 -11.76
CA GLU A 92 1.23 7.13 -12.82
C GLU A 92 2.27 8.18 -13.26
N ARG A 93 2.94 8.83 -12.30
CA ARG A 93 4.01 9.80 -12.57
C ARG A 93 5.20 9.15 -13.31
N MET A 94 5.59 7.95 -12.86
CA MET A 94 6.69 7.20 -13.50
C MET A 94 6.33 6.77 -14.92
N LEU A 95 5.10 6.35 -15.18
CA LEU A 95 4.59 6.06 -16.53
C LEU A 95 4.68 7.29 -17.43
N LYS A 96 4.15 8.43 -16.99
CA LYS A 96 4.17 9.71 -17.72
C LYS A 96 5.59 10.17 -18.07
N LYS A 97 6.55 9.92 -17.18
CA LYS A 97 7.96 10.31 -17.34
C LYS A 97 8.84 9.26 -18.02
N GLY A 98 8.31 8.08 -18.36
CA GLY A 98 9.08 6.97 -18.93
C GLY A 98 10.20 6.49 -18.00
N LEU A 99 9.91 6.37 -16.70
CA LEU A 99 10.84 5.96 -15.64
C LEU A 99 10.70 4.48 -15.26
N ILE A 100 9.82 3.73 -15.89
CA ILE A 100 9.61 2.29 -15.70
C ILE A 100 9.75 1.54 -17.01
N LEU A 101 10.19 0.29 -16.92
CA LEU A 101 10.33 -0.64 -18.02
C LEU A 101 9.11 -1.57 -18.08
N PRO A 102 8.75 -2.09 -19.26
CA PRO A 102 7.78 -3.16 -19.35
C PRO A 102 8.25 -4.42 -18.58
N ILE A 103 7.31 -5.07 -17.90
CA ILE A 103 7.53 -6.38 -17.27
C ILE A 103 7.61 -7.42 -18.38
N GLN A 104 8.64 -8.24 -18.37
CA GLN A 104 8.88 -9.24 -19.42
C GLN A 104 8.13 -10.55 -19.14
N LYS A 105 6.80 -10.48 -19.11
CA LYS A 105 5.91 -11.60 -18.72
C LYS A 105 6.12 -12.86 -19.55
N ASP A 106 6.53 -12.74 -20.79
CA ASP A 106 6.89 -13.83 -21.71
C ASP A 106 8.13 -14.64 -21.30
N LEU A 107 8.90 -14.16 -20.31
CA LEU A 107 9.99 -14.93 -19.70
C LEU A 107 9.50 -16.00 -18.72
N ILE A 108 8.26 -15.89 -18.24
CA ILE A 108 7.68 -16.81 -17.26
C ILE A 108 7.00 -17.96 -18.02
N PRO A 109 7.39 -19.23 -17.77
CA PRO A 109 6.69 -20.38 -18.34
C PRO A 109 5.24 -20.48 -17.84
N ASP A 110 4.31 -20.89 -18.70
CA ASP A 110 2.88 -21.03 -18.36
C ASP A 110 2.63 -21.90 -17.11
N SER A 111 3.52 -22.85 -16.81
CA SER A 111 3.40 -23.74 -15.65
C SER A 111 3.65 -23.08 -14.30
N ILE A 112 4.22 -21.85 -14.30
CA ILE A 112 4.53 -21.07 -13.10
C ILE A 112 4.13 -19.59 -13.27
N TYR A 113 3.12 -19.32 -14.10
CA TYR A 113 2.65 -17.97 -14.40
C TYR A 113 1.54 -17.57 -13.43
N TYR A 114 1.82 -16.60 -12.58
CA TYR A 114 0.91 -16.16 -11.51
C TYR A 114 0.39 -14.73 -11.69
N PHE A 115 0.81 -13.99 -12.71
CA PHE A 115 0.29 -12.64 -12.97
C PHE A 115 -1.24 -12.58 -13.15
N ASP A 116 -1.85 -13.66 -13.62
CA ASP A 116 -3.30 -13.77 -13.79
C ASP A 116 -4.06 -13.96 -12.48
N ASN A 117 -3.34 -14.14 -11.36
CA ASN A 117 -3.92 -14.19 -10.02
C ASN A 117 -4.34 -12.81 -9.48
N ILE A 118 -3.90 -11.73 -10.13
CA ILE A 118 -4.29 -10.37 -9.73
C ILE A 118 -5.77 -10.13 -10.02
N SER A 119 -6.48 -9.56 -9.05
CA SER A 119 -7.89 -9.22 -9.20
C SER A 119 -8.14 -8.31 -10.44
N PRO A 120 -9.15 -8.62 -11.25
CA PRO A 120 -9.55 -7.75 -12.36
C PRO A 120 -9.92 -6.33 -11.91
N PHE A 121 -10.42 -6.16 -10.70
CA PHE A 121 -10.67 -4.86 -10.09
C PHE A 121 -9.40 -4.01 -10.00
N VAL A 122 -8.32 -4.58 -9.49
CA VAL A 122 -7.01 -3.91 -9.37
C VAL A 122 -6.48 -3.52 -10.73
N THR A 123 -6.53 -4.45 -11.69
CA THR A 123 -6.09 -4.21 -13.06
C THR A 123 -6.90 -3.08 -13.72
N ALA A 124 -8.22 -3.05 -13.51
CA ALA A 124 -9.10 -2.00 -14.03
C ALA A 124 -8.82 -0.64 -13.37
N LYS A 125 -8.55 -0.60 -12.06
CA LYS A 125 -8.16 0.64 -11.36
C LYS A 125 -6.81 1.17 -11.86
N PHE A 126 -5.81 0.30 -12.02
CA PHE A 126 -4.52 0.71 -12.58
C PHE A 126 -4.64 1.23 -14.02
N GLN A 127 -5.51 0.65 -14.85
CA GLN A 127 -5.72 1.13 -16.22
C GLN A 127 -6.21 2.59 -16.29
N GLN A 128 -6.82 3.11 -15.22
CA GLN A 128 -7.22 4.54 -15.14
C GLN A 128 -6.01 5.49 -15.08
N MET A 129 -4.82 4.98 -14.75
CA MET A 129 -3.57 5.75 -14.72
C MET A 129 -2.86 5.82 -16.08
N ALA A 130 -3.40 5.19 -17.12
CA ALA A 130 -2.80 5.17 -18.44
C ALA A 130 -2.59 6.59 -19.00
N PRO A 131 -1.36 6.98 -19.37
CA PRO A 131 -1.10 8.31 -19.90
C PRO A 131 -1.78 8.53 -21.25
N THR A 132 -2.02 7.46 -22.01
CA THR A 132 -2.73 7.44 -23.30
C THR A 132 -3.50 6.12 -23.44
N HIS A 133 -4.50 6.08 -24.32
CA HIS A 133 -5.38 4.92 -24.50
C HIS A 133 -4.69 3.66 -25.05
N ASP A 134 -3.52 3.81 -25.67
CA ASP A 134 -2.73 2.72 -26.24
C ASP A 134 -1.76 2.07 -25.23
N VAL A 135 -1.63 2.63 -24.03
CA VAL A 135 -0.79 2.07 -22.95
C VAL A 135 -1.61 1.10 -22.13
N GLN A 136 -1.19 -0.16 -22.10
CA GLN A 136 -1.69 -1.16 -21.15
C GLN A 136 -0.86 -1.04 -19.86
N VAL A 137 -1.47 -0.54 -18.80
CA VAL A 137 -0.76 -0.28 -17.54
C VAL A 137 -0.28 -1.58 -16.89
N SER A 138 -1.02 -2.67 -17.07
CA SER A 138 -0.63 -4.01 -16.63
C SER A 138 0.65 -4.56 -17.26
N ASP A 139 1.14 -3.95 -18.35
CA ASP A 139 2.46 -4.31 -18.91
C ASP A 139 3.62 -3.70 -18.09
N TYR A 140 3.36 -2.74 -17.22
CA TYR A 140 4.36 -1.97 -16.50
C TYR A 140 4.28 -2.10 -14.98
N THR A 141 3.13 -2.49 -14.44
CA THR A 141 2.92 -2.62 -12.99
C THR A 141 2.00 -3.79 -12.66
N VAL A 142 2.21 -4.34 -11.47
CA VAL A 142 1.39 -5.38 -10.87
C VAL A 142 1.03 -4.96 -9.46
N GLY A 143 -0.26 -5.05 -9.10
CA GLY A 143 -0.71 -4.70 -7.75
C GLY A 143 -0.09 -5.59 -6.68
N TYR A 144 0.21 -5.00 -5.54
CA TYR A 144 0.76 -5.70 -4.37
C TYR A 144 -0.24 -5.71 -3.23
N MET A 145 -0.45 -4.56 -2.59
CA MET A 145 -1.44 -4.37 -1.52
C MET A 145 -2.38 -3.23 -1.89
N TRP A 146 -3.57 -3.24 -1.27
CA TRP A 146 -4.55 -2.18 -1.49
C TRP A 146 -5.39 -1.97 -0.22
N GLY A 147 -6.15 -0.90 -0.20
CA GLY A 147 -7.07 -0.63 0.89
C GLY A 147 -7.80 0.70 0.74
N THR A 148 -8.44 1.11 1.82
CA THR A 148 -9.17 2.36 1.94
C THR A 148 -8.59 3.23 3.04
N THR A 149 -8.94 4.51 3.07
CA THR A 149 -8.68 5.41 4.18
C THR A 149 -9.98 5.61 4.97
N GLY A 150 -9.88 5.56 6.30
CA GLY A 150 -11.03 5.69 7.18
C GLY A 150 -10.64 6.15 8.58
N PHE A 151 -11.53 5.95 9.53
CA PHE A 151 -11.24 6.17 10.94
C PHE A 151 -11.03 4.84 11.67
N ILE A 152 -9.87 4.69 12.31
CA ILE A 152 -9.72 3.76 13.43
C ILE A 152 -10.33 4.43 14.63
N PHE A 153 -11.16 3.74 15.41
CA PHE A 153 -11.78 4.31 16.58
C PHE A 153 -11.87 3.33 17.75
N ASN A 154 -11.98 3.86 18.96
CA ASN A 154 -12.18 3.07 20.16
C ASN A 154 -13.68 3.11 20.54
N PRO A 155 -14.45 2.02 20.40
CA PRO A 155 -15.89 1.97 20.71
C PRO A 155 -16.25 2.27 22.15
N GLN A 156 -15.28 2.24 23.07
CA GLN A 156 -15.52 2.64 24.47
C GLN A 156 -15.67 4.16 24.63
N HIS A 157 -15.21 4.93 23.66
CA HIS A 157 -15.19 6.39 23.70
C HIS A 157 -16.01 7.04 22.58
N VAL A 158 -16.23 6.32 21.48
CA VAL A 158 -16.82 6.85 20.24
C VAL A 158 -17.86 5.87 19.70
N ASN A 159 -19.05 6.34 19.36
CA ASN A 159 -20.04 5.52 18.66
C ASN A 159 -19.79 5.56 17.15
N ALA A 160 -19.98 4.44 16.46
CA ALA A 160 -19.82 4.36 15.00
C ALA A 160 -20.77 5.32 14.25
N GLU A 161 -21.97 5.60 14.81
CA GLU A 161 -22.90 6.57 14.25
C GLU A 161 -22.34 8.00 14.19
N ASP A 162 -21.44 8.35 15.09
CA ASP A 162 -20.79 9.67 15.12
C ASP A 162 -19.74 9.81 14.01
N LEU A 163 -19.35 8.72 13.37
CA LEU A 163 -18.28 8.64 12.38
C LEU A 163 -18.77 8.41 10.95
N GLN A 164 -20.07 8.54 10.72
CA GLN A 164 -20.65 8.37 9.39
C GLN A 164 -20.25 9.47 8.39
N SER A 165 -19.60 10.54 8.87
CA SER A 165 -19.14 11.68 8.07
C SER A 165 -17.73 12.08 8.48
N TRP A 166 -16.93 12.55 7.52
CA TRP A 166 -15.62 13.17 7.79
C TRP A 166 -15.74 14.43 8.66
N SER A 167 -16.96 15.00 8.81
CA SER A 167 -17.22 16.10 9.75
C SER A 167 -16.88 15.76 11.21
N ALA A 168 -16.75 14.49 11.55
CA ALA A 168 -16.31 14.05 12.88
C ALA A 168 -15.00 14.73 13.33
N ILE A 169 -14.08 15.04 12.40
CA ILE A 169 -12.83 15.76 12.75
C ILE A 169 -13.06 17.19 13.27
N LEU A 170 -14.27 17.73 13.08
CA LEU A 170 -14.65 19.08 13.53
C LEU A 170 -15.40 19.06 14.86
N ASP A 171 -15.81 17.89 15.35
CA ASP A 171 -16.63 17.77 16.56
C ASP A 171 -15.79 18.13 17.80
N PRO A 172 -16.19 19.15 18.60
CA PRO A 172 -15.48 19.57 19.80
C PRO A 172 -15.34 18.46 20.88
N LYS A 173 -16.19 17.42 20.84
CA LYS A 173 -16.07 16.29 21.79
C LYS A 173 -14.76 15.53 21.65
N PHE A 174 -14.09 15.64 20.49
CA PHE A 174 -12.80 15.01 20.20
C PHE A 174 -11.61 15.95 20.42
N GLU A 175 -11.79 17.06 21.15
CA GLU A 175 -10.67 18.01 21.41
C GLU A 175 -9.44 17.27 21.94
N ASN A 176 -8.31 17.40 21.18
CA ASN A 176 -7.03 16.76 21.48
C ASN A 176 -7.14 15.20 21.61
N ARG A 177 -7.95 14.57 20.74
CA ARG A 177 -8.20 13.12 20.74
C ARG A 177 -8.10 12.47 19.35
N ILE A 178 -7.78 13.22 18.32
CA ILE A 178 -7.68 12.72 16.96
C ILE A 178 -6.21 12.65 16.56
N LEU A 179 -5.77 11.49 16.10
CA LEU A 179 -4.57 11.35 15.29
C LEU A 179 -4.91 11.53 13.81
N MET A 180 -4.01 12.15 13.10
CA MET A 180 -4.15 12.41 11.67
C MET A 180 -2.93 11.81 10.96
N LYS A 181 -3.16 11.01 9.93
CA LYS A 181 -2.09 10.48 9.09
C LYS A 181 -1.24 11.60 8.51
N ASP A 182 0.07 11.54 8.65
CA ASP A 182 1.00 12.51 8.04
C ASP A 182 1.23 12.20 6.55
N ALA A 183 0.13 12.02 5.83
CA ALA A 183 0.08 11.70 4.41
C ALA A 183 -0.85 12.71 3.72
N PHE A 184 -0.27 13.82 3.24
CA PHE A 184 -1.05 14.95 2.72
C PHE A 184 -1.94 14.58 1.52
N ARG A 185 -1.56 13.59 0.72
CA ARG A 185 -2.34 13.13 -0.43
C ARG A 185 -3.62 12.44 0.01
N ASP A 186 -3.50 11.51 0.96
CA ASP A 186 -4.63 10.77 1.51
C ASP A 186 -5.60 11.70 2.23
N VAL A 187 -5.10 12.54 3.12
CA VAL A 187 -5.92 13.51 3.86
C VAL A 187 -6.63 14.48 2.92
N TYR A 188 -5.93 15.00 1.90
CA TYR A 188 -6.55 15.85 0.89
C TYR A 188 -7.68 15.12 0.15
N SER A 189 -7.42 13.88 -0.30
CA SER A 189 -8.36 13.12 -1.11
C SER A 189 -9.69 12.84 -0.39
N VAL A 190 -9.65 12.52 0.90
CA VAL A 190 -10.88 12.27 1.68
C VAL A 190 -11.59 13.59 2.05
N LEU A 191 -10.85 14.64 2.40
CA LEU A 191 -11.45 15.91 2.81
C LEU A 191 -11.99 16.74 1.64
N VAL A 192 -11.47 16.58 0.42
CA VAL A 192 -12.09 17.21 -0.75
C VAL A 192 -13.45 16.58 -1.08
N LEU A 193 -13.62 15.26 -0.87
CA LEU A 193 -14.92 14.60 -0.99
C LEU A 193 -15.91 15.13 0.04
N TYR A 194 -15.49 15.32 1.27
CA TYR A 194 -16.30 15.94 2.31
C TYR A 194 -16.66 17.41 1.98
N ALA A 195 -15.68 18.19 1.56
CA ALA A 195 -15.90 19.61 1.24
C ALA A 195 -16.94 19.83 0.12
N TYR A 196 -17.09 18.84 -0.76
CA TYR A 196 -18.00 18.90 -1.92
C TYR A 196 -19.12 17.85 -1.85
N ALA A 197 -19.41 17.31 -0.67
CA ALA A 197 -20.40 16.24 -0.49
C ALA A 197 -21.78 16.61 -1.04
N ASP A 198 -22.28 17.83 -0.74
CA ASP A 198 -23.58 18.31 -1.25
C ASP A 198 -23.61 18.37 -2.79
N GLN A 199 -22.50 18.78 -3.42
CA GLN A 199 -22.39 18.85 -4.89
C GLN A 199 -22.34 17.45 -5.52
N ILE A 200 -21.69 16.50 -4.83
CA ILE A 200 -21.69 15.08 -5.25
C ILE A 200 -23.10 14.52 -5.20
N GLU A 201 -23.83 14.73 -4.11
CA GLU A 201 -25.23 14.27 -3.95
C GLU A 201 -26.17 14.87 -4.99
N GLN A 202 -25.95 16.13 -5.37
CA GLN A 202 -26.72 16.82 -6.41
C GLN A 202 -26.28 16.41 -7.84
N GLY A 203 -25.25 15.59 -8.00
CA GLY A 203 -24.70 15.21 -9.31
C GLY A 203 -23.98 16.35 -10.04
N LEU A 204 -23.57 17.39 -9.34
CA LEU A 204 -22.83 18.54 -9.88
C LEU A 204 -21.32 18.30 -9.91
N GLU A 205 -20.82 17.43 -9.06
CA GLU A 205 -19.41 17.03 -8.98
C GLU A 205 -19.29 15.50 -8.98
N ASN A 206 -18.14 15.01 -9.42
CA ASN A 206 -17.79 13.60 -9.46
C ASN A 206 -16.59 13.34 -8.55
N ARG A 207 -16.61 12.24 -7.79
CA ARG A 207 -15.56 11.88 -6.83
C ARG A 207 -14.18 11.73 -7.47
N ASP A 208 -14.11 11.00 -8.57
CA ASP A 208 -12.83 10.79 -9.26
C ASP A 208 -12.24 12.10 -9.78
N GLU A 209 -13.11 13.00 -10.30
CA GLU A 209 -12.69 14.32 -10.78
C GLU A 209 -12.23 15.25 -9.65
N LEU A 210 -12.88 15.18 -8.48
CA LEU A 210 -12.48 15.95 -7.30
C LEU A 210 -11.08 15.57 -6.80
N VAL A 211 -10.79 14.27 -6.76
CA VAL A 211 -9.50 13.76 -6.30
C VAL A 211 -8.39 13.93 -7.34
N ARG A 212 -8.73 13.82 -8.63
CA ARG A 212 -7.78 13.95 -9.76
C ARG A 212 -7.44 15.40 -10.06
N ASN A 213 -8.43 16.27 -10.15
CA ASN A 213 -8.26 17.66 -10.58
C ASN A 213 -8.08 18.59 -9.39
N ILE A 214 -6.85 18.79 -8.97
CA ILE A 214 -6.48 19.61 -7.80
C ILE A 214 -6.41 21.08 -8.23
N THR A 215 -7.31 21.91 -7.69
CA THR A 215 -7.37 23.35 -7.97
C THR A 215 -7.11 24.20 -6.73
N PRO A 216 -6.69 25.47 -6.86
CA PRO A 216 -6.50 26.36 -5.72
C PRO A 216 -7.75 26.50 -4.83
N GLU A 217 -8.94 26.49 -5.42
CA GLU A 217 -10.21 26.59 -4.69
C GLU A 217 -10.47 25.34 -3.86
N ARG A 218 -10.22 24.14 -4.42
CA ARG A 218 -10.37 22.86 -3.73
C ARG A 218 -9.36 22.71 -2.60
N VAL A 219 -8.10 23.12 -2.84
CA VAL A 219 -7.06 23.15 -1.80
C VAL A 219 -7.40 24.11 -0.67
N ALA A 220 -7.94 25.30 -1.00
CA ALA A 220 -8.35 26.27 0.01
C ALA A 220 -9.53 25.76 0.86
N ALA A 221 -10.49 25.04 0.27
CA ALA A 221 -11.60 24.43 1.02
C ALA A 221 -11.09 23.36 2.01
N VAL A 222 -10.20 22.46 1.59
CA VAL A 222 -9.61 21.46 2.47
C VAL A 222 -8.75 22.10 3.56
N LYS A 223 -7.98 23.13 3.23
CA LYS A 223 -7.19 23.88 4.21
C LYS A 223 -8.04 24.47 5.32
N GLU A 224 -9.18 25.07 4.96
CA GLU A 224 -10.12 25.66 5.93
C GLU A 224 -10.66 24.61 6.90
N ILE A 225 -11.04 23.43 6.40
CA ILE A 225 -11.50 22.30 7.21
C ILE A 225 -10.41 21.87 8.20
N LEU A 226 -9.17 21.69 7.73
CA LEU A 226 -8.05 21.26 8.57
C LEU A 226 -7.68 22.31 9.63
N LEU A 227 -7.76 23.60 9.32
CA LEU A 227 -7.55 24.66 10.29
C LEU A 227 -8.63 24.68 11.39
N GLN A 228 -9.89 24.39 11.03
CA GLN A 228 -10.97 24.25 12.01
C GLN A 228 -10.79 22.99 12.87
N ALA A 229 -10.32 21.88 12.30
CA ALA A 229 -10.07 20.63 13.00
C ALA A 229 -8.83 20.68 13.94
N LYS A 230 -8.03 21.72 13.87
CA LYS A 230 -6.71 21.79 14.54
C LYS A 230 -6.75 21.51 16.04
N LYS A 231 -7.81 21.92 16.74
CA LYS A 231 -7.95 21.72 18.20
C LYS A 231 -8.24 20.26 18.56
N GLN A 232 -8.84 19.50 17.65
CA GLN A 232 -9.17 18.10 17.82
C GLN A 232 -7.94 17.21 17.60
N ILE A 233 -6.99 17.67 16.77
CA ILE A 233 -5.80 16.91 16.38
C ILE A 233 -4.75 16.95 17.52
N CYS A 234 -4.45 15.78 18.09
CA CYS A 234 -3.38 15.61 19.10
C CYS A 234 -2.02 15.25 18.49
N GLY A 235 -1.96 14.80 17.24
CA GLY A 235 -0.71 14.45 16.56
C GLY A 235 -0.88 14.12 15.09
N TRP A 236 0.23 14.28 14.37
CA TRP A 236 0.40 13.84 12.99
C TRP A 236 1.28 12.59 13.02
N GLU A 237 0.83 11.48 12.45
CA GLU A 237 1.48 10.19 12.61
C GLU A 237 1.71 9.49 11.28
N VAL A 238 2.75 8.68 11.19
CA VAL A 238 3.00 7.75 10.08
C VAL A 238 2.78 6.31 10.58
N ASP A 239 3.41 5.90 11.70
CA ASP A 239 3.35 4.54 12.23
C ASP A 239 2.92 4.45 13.69
N PHE A 240 3.22 5.47 14.52
CA PHE A 240 2.98 5.39 15.96
C PHE A 240 1.50 5.48 16.36
N GLY A 241 0.61 5.74 15.40
CA GLY A 241 -0.83 5.84 15.63
C GLY A 241 -1.42 4.56 16.22
N LYS A 242 -0.97 3.41 15.77
CA LYS A 242 -1.36 2.08 16.26
C LYS A 242 -1.16 1.97 17.80
N GLU A 243 0.03 2.28 18.27
CA GLU A 243 0.37 2.23 19.69
C GLU A 243 -0.38 3.28 20.54
N GLU A 244 -0.56 4.51 20.04
CA GLU A 244 -1.27 5.57 20.74
C GLU A 244 -2.77 5.29 20.86
N MET A 245 -3.39 4.66 19.87
CA MET A 245 -4.78 4.19 19.91
C MET A 245 -4.95 3.10 20.98
N THR A 246 -4.08 2.10 20.98
CA THR A 246 -4.10 0.99 21.95
C THR A 246 -3.90 1.48 23.38
N LYS A 247 -3.07 2.51 23.60
CA LYS A 247 -2.87 3.15 24.91
C LYS A 247 -4.01 4.10 25.34
N GLY A 248 -5.01 4.32 24.49
CA GLY A 248 -6.14 5.21 24.75
C GLY A 248 -5.78 6.70 24.80
N LYS A 249 -4.66 7.11 24.24
CA LYS A 249 -4.28 8.52 24.15
C LYS A 249 -5.07 9.25 23.09
N ALA A 250 -5.34 8.60 21.97
CA ALA A 250 -6.28 9.04 20.96
C ALA A 250 -7.54 8.15 20.98
N TRP A 251 -8.65 8.71 20.51
CA TRP A 251 -9.93 8.00 20.37
C TRP A 251 -10.29 7.74 18.93
N LEU A 252 -9.73 8.55 18.04
CA LEU A 252 -9.85 8.48 16.59
C LEU A 252 -8.46 8.58 15.95
N ASN A 253 -8.27 7.85 14.85
CA ASN A 253 -7.14 8.04 13.95
C ASN A 253 -7.64 7.96 12.49
N LEU A 254 -7.44 9.03 11.72
CA LEU A 254 -7.59 8.97 10.28
C LEU A 254 -6.40 8.21 9.72
N SER A 255 -6.63 6.99 9.21
CA SER A 255 -5.57 6.05 8.85
C SER A 255 -5.97 5.12 7.71
N TRP A 256 -5.04 4.31 7.26
CA TRP A 256 -5.23 3.28 6.25
C TRP A 256 -5.84 2.01 6.87
N SER A 257 -6.61 1.26 6.04
CA SER A 257 -7.28 0.03 6.50
C SER A 257 -6.30 -1.06 6.98
N GLY A 258 -5.11 -1.16 6.38
CA GLY A 258 -4.10 -2.11 6.83
C GLY A 258 -3.54 -1.75 8.22
N ASP A 259 -3.20 -0.48 8.45
CA ASP A 259 -2.82 -0.01 9.79
C ASP A 259 -3.96 -0.20 10.80
N ALA A 260 -5.21 -0.08 10.35
CA ALA A 260 -6.36 -0.34 11.19
C ALA A 260 -6.43 -1.80 11.63
N GLN A 261 -6.28 -2.74 10.69
CA GLN A 261 -6.29 -4.16 11.02
C GLN A 261 -5.16 -4.52 11.98
N PHE A 262 -3.94 -4.09 11.67
CA PHE A 262 -2.81 -4.31 12.57
C PHE A 262 -3.07 -3.76 13.99
N ALA A 263 -3.61 -2.54 14.08
CA ALA A 263 -3.95 -1.93 15.37
C ALA A 263 -5.07 -2.67 16.13
N ILE A 264 -6.06 -3.20 15.41
CA ILE A 264 -7.16 -4.00 15.97
C ILE A 264 -6.59 -5.28 16.58
N ASP A 265 -5.71 -5.99 15.86
CA ASP A 265 -5.11 -7.25 16.32
C ASP A 265 -4.19 -7.03 17.54
N GLU A 266 -3.29 -6.05 17.50
CA GLU A 266 -2.45 -5.70 18.66
C GLU A 266 -3.28 -5.27 19.88
N ALA A 267 -4.34 -4.48 19.66
CA ALA A 267 -5.20 -4.03 20.74
C ALA A 267 -5.97 -5.20 21.40
N ALA A 268 -6.41 -6.17 20.60
CA ALA A 268 -7.11 -7.36 21.08
C ALA A 268 -6.24 -8.19 22.03
N GLU A 269 -4.94 -8.32 21.80
CA GLU A 269 -3.99 -8.98 22.71
C GLU A 269 -3.94 -8.29 24.09
N MET A 270 -4.20 -6.99 24.14
CA MET A 270 -4.24 -6.19 25.37
C MET A 270 -5.66 -6.02 25.94
N ASN A 271 -6.66 -6.75 25.39
CA ASN A 271 -8.07 -6.63 25.72
C ASN A 271 -8.64 -5.20 25.48
N VAL A 272 -8.12 -4.50 24.52
CA VAL A 272 -8.65 -3.24 24.00
C VAL A 272 -9.38 -3.54 22.69
N VAL A 273 -10.58 -2.99 22.53
CA VAL A 273 -11.34 -3.10 21.28
C VAL A 273 -11.10 -1.85 20.48
N LEU A 274 -10.64 -2.02 19.24
CA LEU A 274 -10.63 -0.99 18.20
C LEU A 274 -11.50 -1.46 17.04
N ASP A 275 -11.96 -0.52 16.24
CA ASP A 275 -12.77 -0.79 15.05
C ASP A 275 -12.43 0.22 13.95
N TYR A 276 -12.93 -0.02 12.74
CA TYR A 276 -12.63 0.79 11.57
C TYR A 276 -13.89 1.12 10.77
N ILE A 277 -13.99 2.35 10.28
CA ILE A 277 -15.12 2.80 9.48
C ILE A 277 -14.69 3.76 8.37
N VAL A 278 -15.30 3.61 7.19
CA VAL A 278 -15.18 4.55 6.08
C VAL A 278 -16.44 5.43 6.03
N PRO A 279 -16.31 6.76 6.15
CA PRO A 279 -17.45 7.69 6.10
C PRO A 279 -18.24 7.64 4.80
N GLN A 280 -19.49 8.11 4.84
CA GLN A 280 -20.46 7.95 3.75
C GLN A 280 -20.21 8.86 2.55
N GLU A 281 -19.52 9.97 2.71
CA GLU A 281 -19.12 10.83 1.58
C GLU A 281 -18.21 10.09 0.59
N GLY A 282 -17.59 9.03 1.06
CA GLY A 282 -16.61 8.23 0.33
C GLY A 282 -15.18 8.47 0.82
N SER A 283 -14.24 7.80 0.20
CA SER A 283 -12.83 7.83 0.57
C SER A 283 -11.94 7.71 -0.67
N ASN A 284 -10.62 7.61 -0.47
CA ASN A 284 -9.75 7.04 -1.49
C ASN A 284 -9.73 5.51 -1.37
N VAL A 285 -9.56 4.85 -2.51
CA VAL A 285 -9.04 3.50 -2.61
C VAL A 285 -7.63 3.62 -3.15
N TRP A 286 -6.66 3.16 -2.37
CA TRP A 286 -5.24 3.26 -2.71
C TRP A 286 -4.67 1.88 -3.04
N PHE A 287 -3.62 1.87 -3.85
CA PHE A 287 -2.92 0.67 -4.27
C PHE A 287 -1.41 0.91 -4.27
N ASP A 288 -0.67 -0.04 -3.73
CA ASP A 288 0.76 -0.15 -3.97
C ASP A 288 1.01 -1.20 -5.03
N GLY A 289 1.99 -0.97 -5.88
CA GLY A 289 2.25 -1.89 -6.99
C GLY A 289 3.72 -1.98 -7.35
N TRP A 290 4.11 -3.17 -7.80
CA TRP A 290 5.47 -3.45 -8.24
C TRP A 290 5.72 -2.91 -9.63
N VAL A 291 6.84 -2.21 -9.79
CA VAL A 291 7.36 -1.71 -11.06
C VAL A 291 8.82 -2.07 -11.23
N ILE A 292 9.28 -2.14 -12.47
CA ILE A 292 10.70 -2.29 -12.83
C ILE A 292 11.24 -0.92 -13.22
N PRO A 293 12.07 -0.26 -12.38
CA PRO A 293 12.61 1.06 -12.70
C PRO A 293 13.49 1.06 -13.94
N LYS A 294 13.54 2.21 -14.61
CA LYS A 294 14.29 2.41 -15.89
C LYS A 294 15.76 2.00 -15.82
N TYR A 295 16.39 2.11 -14.67
CA TYR A 295 17.83 1.85 -14.50
C TYR A 295 18.11 0.44 -13.97
N ALA A 296 17.11 -0.43 -13.88
CA ALA A 296 17.25 -1.82 -13.47
C ALA A 296 18.33 -2.56 -14.26
N LYS A 297 19.04 -3.47 -13.61
CA LYS A 297 20.10 -4.28 -14.19
C LYS A 297 19.76 -5.76 -14.30
N ASN A 298 18.80 -6.22 -13.49
CA ASN A 298 18.40 -7.61 -13.45
C ASN A 298 16.88 -7.74 -13.71
N VAL A 299 16.45 -7.31 -14.91
CA VAL A 299 15.02 -7.30 -15.30
C VAL A 299 14.40 -8.70 -15.27
N LYS A 300 15.18 -9.74 -15.63
CA LYS A 300 14.71 -11.13 -15.55
C LYS A 300 14.33 -11.52 -14.12
N ALA A 301 15.25 -11.36 -13.16
CA ALA A 301 14.94 -11.70 -11.78
C ALA A 301 13.85 -10.80 -11.19
N ALA A 302 13.77 -9.53 -11.60
CA ALA A 302 12.69 -8.62 -11.23
C ALA A 302 11.32 -9.14 -11.71
N THR A 303 11.22 -9.59 -12.96
CA THR A 303 9.99 -10.18 -13.51
C THR A 303 9.57 -11.42 -12.73
N TYR A 304 10.51 -12.34 -12.46
CA TYR A 304 10.23 -13.54 -11.66
C TYR A 304 9.84 -13.21 -10.22
N PHE A 305 10.46 -12.18 -9.62
CA PHE A 305 10.11 -11.75 -8.26
C PHE A 305 8.67 -11.21 -8.17
N ILE A 306 8.28 -10.40 -9.13
CA ILE A 306 6.91 -9.84 -9.18
C ILE A 306 5.89 -10.97 -9.38
N ASP A 307 6.17 -11.92 -10.29
CA ASP A 307 5.30 -13.08 -10.52
C ASP A 307 5.20 -13.98 -9.28
N TYR A 308 6.33 -14.26 -8.63
CA TYR A 308 6.38 -15.04 -7.39
C TYR A 308 5.50 -14.44 -6.28
N LEU A 309 5.45 -13.12 -6.17
CA LEU A 309 4.59 -12.43 -5.19
C LEU A 309 3.10 -12.50 -5.53
N CYS A 310 2.74 -12.86 -6.78
CA CYS A 310 1.36 -13.08 -7.19
C CYS A 310 0.83 -14.50 -6.84
N ARG A 311 1.61 -15.35 -6.22
CA ARG A 311 1.16 -16.65 -5.71
C ARG A 311 0.20 -16.44 -4.53
N ALA A 312 -0.85 -17.22 -4.45
CA ALA A 312 -1.84 -17.10 -3.38
C ALA A 312 -1.24 -17.38 -1.99
N ASP A 313 -0.38 -18.42 -1.87
CA ASP A 313 0.33 -18.73 -0.61
C ASP A 313 1.21 -17.58 -0.11
N ASN A 314 1.95 -16.91 -1.01
CA ASN A 314 2.77 -15.76 -0.67
C ASN A 314 1.92 -14.52 -0.34
N ALA A 315 0.80 -14.35 -1.04
CA ALA A 315 -0.15 -13.27 -0.78
C ALA A 315 -0.74 -13.40 0.63
N LEU A 316 -1.19 -14.60 1.01
CA LEU A 316 -1.73 -14.89 2.34
C LEU A 316 -0.67 -14.69 3.43
N ALA A 317 0.55 -15.20 3.25
CA ALA A 317 1.64 -15.00 4.20
C ALA A 317 1.96 -13.51 4.42
N ASN A 318 1.98 -12.71 3.34
CA ASN A 318 2.17 -11.27 3.45
C ASN A 318 0.99 -10.59 4.17
N MET A 319 -0.27 -11.00 3.92
CA MET A 319 -1.44 -10.46 4.60
C MET A 319 -1.39 -10.72 6.11
N ASP A 320 -1.02 -11.94 6.51
CA ASP A 320 -0.92 -12.34 7.92
C ASP A 320 0.18 -11.55 8.66
N GLU A 321 1.32 -11.31 8.02
CA GLU A 321 2.44 -10.60 8.65
C GLU A 321 2.20 -9.09 8.76
N ILE A 322 1.67 -8.47 7.71
CA ILE A 322 1.64 -7.01 7.61
C ILE A 322 0.27 -6.38 7.86
N GLY A 323 -0.81 -7.16 7.94
CA GLY A 323 -2.17 -6.67 8.19
C GLY A 323 -2.81 -5.94 6.99
N TYR A 324 -2.24 -6.06 5.79
CA TYR A 324 -2.76 -5.41 4.58
C TYR A 324 -3.35 -6.43 3.61
N VAL A 325 -4.38 -6.06 2.86
CA VAL A 325 -5.01 -6.96 1.89
C VAL A 325 -4.25 -6.98 0.57
N SER A 326 -4.00 -8.20 0.07
CA SER A 326 -3.29 -8.41 -1.18
C SER A 326 -4.15 -8.05 -2.39
N CYS A 327 -3.51 -7.66 -3.48
CA CYS A 327 -4.14 -7.51 -4.80
C CYS A 327 -4.43 -8.86 -5.51
N VAL A 328 -4.01 -9.98 -4.94
CA VAL A 328 -4.31 -11.33 -5.43
C VAL A 328 -5.77 -11.70 -5.13
N GLY A 329 -6.53 -12.07 -6.14
CA GLY A 329 -7.96 -12.37 -6.03
C GLY A 329 -8.61 -12.65 -7.38
N GLY A 330 -7.79 -12.89 -8.43
CA GLY A 330 -8.27 -13.34 -9.73
C GLY A 330 -8.81 -14.76 -9.67
N GLU A 331 -9.54 -15.18 -10.72
CA GLU A 331 -10.25 -16.45 -10.81
C GLU A 331 -9.37 -17.66 -10.43
N ASN A 332 -8.10 -17.68 -10.83
CA ASN A 332 -7.17 -18.77 -10.54
C ASN A 332 -6.70 -18.86 -9.09
N ALA A 333 -6.83 -17.78 -8.30
CA ALA A 333 -6.39 -17.71 -6.91
C ALA A 333 -7.54 -17.59 -5.92
N ALA A 334 -8.76 -17.28 -6.39
CA ALA A 334 -9.89 -16.96 -5.53
C ALA A 334 -10.26 -18.09 -4.57
N GLU A 335 -10.19 -19.36 -5.00
CA GLU A 335 -10.42 -20.53 -4.14
C GLU A 335 -9.45 -20.53 -2.95
N GLU A 336 -8.13 -20.43 -3.20
CA GLU A 336 -7.10 -20.47 -2.16
C GLU A 336 -7.17 -19.24 -1.26
N MET A 337 -7.41 -18.06 -1.82
CA MET A 337 -7.57 -16.82 -1.05
C MET A 337 -8.79 -16.87 -0.12
N LEU A 338 -9.90 -17.49 -0.53
CA LEU A 338 -11.12 -17.56 0.27
C LEU A 338 -11.13 -18.71 1.28
N ALA A 339 -10.40 -19.81 1.02
CA ALA A 339 -10.40 -21.01 1.86
C ALA A 339 -10.03 -20.72 3.33
N GLY A 340 -9.09 -19.77 3.57
CA GLY A 340 -8.68 -19.36 4.92
C GLY A 340 -9.39 -18.14 5.48
N GLN A 341 -10.12 -17.39 4.65
CA GLN A 341 -10.64 -16.07 5.04
C GLN A 341 -12.17 -16.03 5.18
N ASN A 342 -12.92 -16.86 4.44
CA ASN A 342 -14.38 -16.87 4.51
C ASN A 342 -14.85 -17.64 5.75
N ASN A 343 -15.12 -16.94 6.86
CA ASN A 343 -15.43 -17.52 8.17
C ASN A 343 -16.64 -16.85 8.81
N ALA A 344 -17.80 -17.52 8.79
CA ALA A 344 -19.07 -17.02 9.35
C ALA A 344 -19.09 -16.98 10.90
N GLU A 345 -18.20 -17.70 11.60
CA GLU A 345 -18.10 -17.65 13.06
C GLU A 345 -17.37 -16.36 13.49
N GLU A 346 -16.37 -15.95 12.73
CA GLU A 346 -15.58 -14.75 12.98
C GLU A 346 -16.26 -13.49 12.41
N TRP A 347 -16.78 -13.60 11.19
CA TRP A 347 -17.45 -12.52 10.47
C TRP A 347 -18.92 -12.89 10.21
N PRO A 348 -19.83 -12.70 11.18
CA PRO A 348 -21.22 -13.11 11.04
C PRO A 348 -22.01 -12.31 10.00
N GLU A 349 -21.60 -11.07 9.74
CA GLU A 349 -22.15 -10.24 8.66
C GLU A 349 -21.42 -10.52 7.35
N THR A 350 -22.14 -10.42 6.24
CA THR A 350 -21.56 -10.64 4.91
C THR A 350 -21.22 -9.33 4.23
N VAL A 351 -20.19 -9.35 3.39
CA VAL A 351 -19.80 -8.25 2.50
C VAL A 351 -20.01 -8.66 1.04
N ASP A 352 -20.41 -7.72 0.21
CA ASP A 352 -20.36 -7.88 -1.26
C ASP A 352 -18.93 -7.54 -1.73
N ALA A 353 -18.15 -8.59 -2.00
CA ALA A 353 -16.81 -8.52 -2.55
C ALA A 353 -16.75 -8.99 -4.03
N SER A 354 -17.89 -9.00 -4.73
CA SER A 354 -17.97 -9.38 -6.15
C SER A 354 -17.10 -8.50 -7.05
N TYR A 355 -16.90 -7.24 -6.67
CA TYR A 355 -16.00 -6.33 -7.38
C TYR A 355 -14.56 -6.85 -7.41
N PHE A 356 -14.13 -7.59 -6.38
CA PHE A 356 -12.75 -8.05 -6.21
C PHE A 356 -12.54 -9.48 -6.72
N PHE A 357 -13.42 -10.41 -6.35
CA PHE A 357 -13.30 -11.84 -6.71
C PHE A 357 -14.07 -12.23 -7.99
N GLY A 358 -14.87 -11.33 -8.56
CA GLY A 358 -15.73 -11.59 -9.72
C GLY A 358 -17.18 -11.85 -9.33
N GLU A 359 -18.06 -11.84 -10.35
CA GLU A 359 -19.52 -11.93 -10.16
C GLU A 359 -20.03 -13.38 -10.03
N ASP A 360 -19.25 -14.35 -10.52
CA ASP A 360 -19.66 -15.75 -10.57
C ASP A 360 -19.37 -16.48 -9.25
N PRO A 361 -20.20 -17.48 -8.86
CA PRO A 361 -19.93 -18.30 -7.67
C PRO A 361 -18.58 -19.01 -7.74
N ILE A 362 -17.88 -19.06 -6.60
CA ILE A 362 -16.55 -19.64 -6.46
C ILE A 362 -16.65 -20.94 -5.66
N GLU A 363 -16.09 -22.04 -6.17
CA GLU A 363 -16.01 -23.29 -5.43
C GLU A 363 -14.82 -23.26 -4.46
N VAL A 364 -15.09 -23.45 -3.17
CA VAL A 364 -14.09 -23.51 -2.10
C VAL A 364 -14.38 -24.73 -1.23
N ASP A 365 -13.45 -25.68 -1.14
CA ASP A 365 -13.59 -26.91 -0.37
C ASP A 365 -14.89 -27.72 -0.68
N GLY A 366 -15.33 -27.71 -1.94
CA GLY A 366 -16.56 -28.39 -2.40
C GLY A 366 -17.86 -27.65 -2.06
N GLN A 367 -17.77 -26.40 -1.63
CA GLN A 367 -18.91 -25.51 -1.42
C GLN A 367 -18.87 -24.33 -2.38
N TRP A 368 -20.04 -23.95 -2.91
CA TRP A 368 -20.16 -22.77 -3.77
C TRP A 368 -20.45 -21.54 -2.95
N LEU A 369 -19.51 -20.62 -2.91
CA LEU A 369 -19.63 -19.32 -2.27
C LEU A 369 -20.19 -18.28 -3.25
N ASN A 370 -21.05 -17.40 -2.74
CA ASN A 370 -21.58 -16.27 -3.50
C ASN A 370 -20.73 -15.02 -3.22
N PRO A 371 -20.01 -14.44 -4.22
CA PRO A 371 -19.19 -13.27 -4.01
C PRO A 371 -19.93 -12.02 -3.51
N HIS A 372 -21.27 -11.97 -3.71
CA HIS A 372 -22.11 -10.90 -3.19
C HIS A 372 -22.45 -11.04 -1.69
N ALA A 373 -22.05 -12.13 -1.06
CA ALA A 373 -22.36 -12.40 0.35
C ALA A 373 -21.31 -13.31 0.97
N LEU A 374 -20.10 -12.81 1.14
CA LEU A 374 -18.97 -13.51 1.74
C LEU A 374 -18.80 -13.08 3.19
N HIS A 375 -18.43 -14.02 4.06
CA HIS A 375 -18.10 -13.81 5.45
C HIS A 375 -16.62 -13.45 5.58
N LEU A 376 -16.27 -12.23 5.23
CA LEU A 376 -14.90 -11.71 5.20
C LEU A 376 -14.72 -10.56 6.18
N ASN A 377 -13.46 -10.34 6.57
CA ASN A 377 -13.08 -9.17 7.34
C ASN A 377 -13.40 -7.87 6.58
N PRO A 378 -14.33 -7.02 7.09
CA PRO A 378 -14.75 -5.80 6.40
C PRO A 378 -13.68 -4.71 6.36
N VAL A 379 -12.61 -4.83 7.16
CA VAL A 379 -11.45 -3.93 7.12
C VAL A 379 -10.58 -4.24 5.90
N TYR A 380 -10.45 -5.52 5.55
CA TYR A 380 -9.77 -5.97 4.33
C TYR A 380 -10.63 -5.75 3.09
N TYR A 381 -11.84 -6.29 3.11
CA TYR A 381 -12.75 -6.26 1.97
C TYR A 381 -13.96 -5.41 2.32
N ALA A 382 -13.82 -4.10 2.13
CA ALA A 382 -14.96 -3.21 2.33
C ALA A 382 -16.10 -3.59 1.36
N ASP A 383 -17.35 -3.50 1.85
CA ASP A 383 -18.54 -3.78 1.03
C ASP A 383 -18.52 -2.96 -0.27
N LYS A 384 -19.00 -3.59 -1.35
CA LYS A 384 -19.06 -2.97 -2.69
C LYS A 384 -19.63 -1.55 -2.66
N SER A 385 -20.67 -1.32 -1.87
CA SER A 385 -21.29 0.01 -1.73
C SER A 385 -20.34 1.06 -1.16
N THR A 386 -19.35 0.66 -0.35
CA THR A 386 -18.27 1.53 0.13
C THR A 386 -17.24 1.78 -0.96
N ILE A 387 -16.81 0.74 -1.66
CA ILE A 387 -15.83 0.85 -2.75
C ILE A 387 -16.39 1.71 -3.91
N ASP A 388 -17.68 1.62 -4.22
CA ASP A 388 -18.34 2.44 -5.25
C ASP A 388 -18.33 3.95 -4.91
N ARG A 389 -18.07 4.31 -3.63
CA ARG A 389 -17.89 5.70 -3.18
C ARG A 389 -16.44 6.12 -3.05
N CYS A 390 -15.48 5.22 -3.33
CA CYS A 390 -14.04 5.52 -3.23
C CYS A 390 -13.46 5.94 -4.58
N ALA A 391 -12.58 6.94 -4.55
CA ALA A 391 -11.87 7.45 -5.72
C ALA A 391 -10.39 7.05 -5.70
N LEU A 392 -9.81 6.86 -6.87
CA LEU A 392 -8.37 6.59 -7.03
C LEU A 392 -7.58 7.89 -6.92
N MET A 393 -6.45 7.87 -6.21
CA MET A 393 -5.53 9.01 -6.23
C MET A 393 -4.73 9.02 -7.54
N HIS A 394 -4.47 10.22 -8.04
CA HIS A 394 -3.72 10.44 -9.27
C HIS A 394 -2.48 11.30 -9.05
N ASP A 395 -1.54 11.25 -9.98
CA ASP A 395 -0.39 12.14 -9.97
C ASP A 395 -0.84 13.61 -9.97
N ALA A 396 -0.46 14.34 -8.92
CA ALA A 396 -0.82 15.74 -8.75
C ALA A 396 -0.13 16.68 -9.74
N GLY A 397 0.91 16.20 -10.45
CA GLY A 397 1.68 17.03 -11.37
C GLY A 397 2.20 18.31 -10.68
N ASP A 398 1.95 19.46 -11.31
CA ASP A 398 2.38 20.78 -10.80
C ASP A 398 1.61 21.21 -9.54
N ALA A 399 0.45 20.62 -9.26
CA ALA A 399 -0.33 20.94 -8.07
C ALA A 399 0.25 20.35 -6.77
N GLN A 400 1.24 19.46 -6.88
CA GLN A 400 1.90 18.85 -5.71
C GLN A 400 2.54 19.90 -4.79
N GLU A 401 3.16 20.93 -5.35
CA GLU A 401 3.78 22.01 -4.57
C GLU A 401 2.72 22.75 -3.74
N MET A 402 1.58 23.07 -4.33
CA MET A 402 0.46 23.72 -3.64
C MET A 402 -0.11 22.87 -2.49
N LEU A 403 -0.19 21.54 -2.66
CA LEU A 403 -0.60 20.64 -1.58
C LEU A 403 0.43 20.59 -0.44
N LEU A 404 1.72 20.55 -0.76
CA LEU A 404 2.80 20.58 0.23
C LEU A 404 2.84 21.91 0.99
N GLU A 405 2.63 23.04 0.32
CA GLU A 405 2.53 24.36 0.95
C GLU A 405 1.35 24.38 1.94
N MET A 406 0.15 23.96 1.50
CA MET A 406 -1.02 23.82 2.37
C MET A 406 -0.71 22.98 3.60
N TRP A 407 -0.10 21.80 3.42
CA TRP A 407 0.22 20.87 4.50
C TRP A 407 1.18 21.46 5.53
N ASN A 408 2.23 22.13 5.06
CA ASN A 408 3.20 22.80 5.91
C ASN A 408 2.56 23.94 6.70
N GLU A 409 1.72 24.75 6.08
CA GLU A 409 1.02 25.85 6.76
C GLU A 409 0.09 25.33 7.86
N ILE A 410 -0.64 24.24 7.62
CA ILE A 410 -1.51 23.62 8.63
C ILE A 410 -0.69 23.08 9.80
N LYS A 411 0.41 22.38 9.53
CA LYS A 411 1.26 21.84 10.60
C LYS A 411 1.90 22.95 11.46
N LEU A 412 2.22 24.10 10.86
CA LEU A 412 2.80 25.27 11.55
C LEU A 412 1.74 26.16 12.22
N ALA A 413 0.46 26.06 11.85
CA ALA A 413 -0.61 26.83 12.50
C ALA A 413 -0.70 26.49 13.99
N ARG A 414 -0.89 27.52 14.85
CA ARG A 414 -0.99 27.37 16.31
C ARG A 414 -2.43 27.22 16.77
#